data_1ec56e08c7f1a9bc96ce203e3763edf8
#
_entry.id   1ec56e08c7f1a9bc96ce203e3763edf8
#
_cell.length_a   1.000
_cell.length_b   1.000
_cell.length_c   1.000
_cell.angle_alpha   90.00
_cell.angle_beta   90.00
_cell.angle_gamma   90.00
#
_symmetry.space_group_name_H-M   'P 1'
#
loop_
_entity.id
_entity.type
_entity.pdbx_description
1 polymer ?
#
loop_
_entity_poly.entity_id
_entity_poly.type
_entity_poly.pdbx_seq_one_letter_code
_entity_poly.pdbx_strand_id
1 'polypeptide(L)'
;MSNDFFRETIVEHARRPAHRGTLEPATVSHEEDNPLCGDRIRIDMRVVDGVVTDVKFSGHGCAISQASADMLLDEVMGKPLAEVQQLNKQTVLDLLGVPLSPARLKCALLALKVLKVGAYGLAEWHEDEEE
;
A
#
# COMPACT_ATOMS: atom_id res chain seq x y z
N MET A 1 24.85 -1.61 -6.22
CA MET A 1 23.71 -2.54 -6.12
C MET A 1 22.94 -2.55 -7.42
N SER A 2 22.72 -3.72 -7.95
CA SER A 2 21.98 -3.89 -9.19
C SER A 2 20.47 -3.68 -8.95
N ASN A 3 19.81 -3.02 -9.91
CA ASN A 3 18.35 -2.89 -9.88
C ASN A 3 17.65 -4.24 -10.06
N ASP A 4 18.37 -5.27 -10.52
CA ASP A 4 17.80 -6.58 -10.76
C ASP A 4 17.22 -7.21 -9.49
N PHE A 5 17.90 -7.01 -8.36
CA PHE A 5 17.39 -7.51 -7.09
C PHE A 5 16.02 -6.90 -6.76
N PHE A 6 15.90 -5.58 -6.90
CA PHE A 6 14.62 -4.90 -6.61
C PHE A 6 13.54 -5.27 -7.62
N ARG A 7 13.90 -5.43 -8.89
CA ARG A 7 12.94 -5.86 -9.90
C ARG A 7 12.41 -7.25 -9.62
N GLU A 8 13.28 -8.18 -9.22
CA GLU A 8 12.86 -9.52 -8.87
C GLU A 8 11.95 -9.51 -7.64
N THR A 9 12.25 -8.67 -6.66
CA THR A 9 11.42 -8.52 -5.48
C THR A 9 10.03 -8.02 -5.86
N ILE A 10 9.96 -7.01 -6.72
CA ILE A 10 8.68 -6.47 -7.21
C ILE A 10 7.87 -7.55 -7.92
N VAL A 11 8.50 -8.27 -8.83
CA VAL A 11 7.84 -9.33 -9.59
C VAL A 11 7.31 -10.41 -8.66
N GLU A 12 8.10 -10.80 -7.67
CA GLU A 12 7.70 -11.85 -6.73
C GLU A 12 6.49 -11.41 -5.90
N HIS A 13 6.51 -10.18 -5.37
CA HIS A 13 5.37 -9.66 -4.63
C HIS A 13 4.12 -9.52 -5.50
N ALA A 14 4.29 -9.17 -6.76
CA ALA A 14 3.16 -9.05 -7.68
C ALA A 14 2.56 -10.41 -8.04
N ARG A 15 3.42 -11.43 -8.19
CA ARG A 15 2.97 -12.78 -8.57
C ARG A 15 2.41 -13.58 -7.41
N ARG A 16 3.03 -13.45 -6.25
CA ARG A 16 2.71 -14.26 -5.07
C ARG A 16 2.57 -13.36 -3.85
N PRO A 17 1.60 -12.45 -3.85
CA PRO A 17 1.45 -11.54 -2.73
C PRO A 17 1.02 -12.31 -1.46
N ALA A 18 1.70 -12.02 -0.36
CA ALA A 18 1.42 -12.66 0.92
C ALA A 18 0.13 -12.14 1.55
N HIS A 19 -0.27 -10.92 1.20
CA HIS A 19 -1.38 -10.24 1.86
C HIS A 19 -2.62 -10.07 0.98
N ARG A 20 -2.70 -10.81 -0.10
CA ARG A 20 -3.86 -10.71 -0.98
C ARG A 20 -5.09 -11.38 -0.38
N GLY A 21 -6.24 -10.69 -0.44
CA GLY A 21 -7.48 -11.21 0.07
C GLY A 21 -8.32 -10.14 0.73
N THR A 22 -9.27 -10.58 1.55
CA THR A 22 -10.15 -9.70 2.31
C THR A 22 -10.20 -10.17 3.75
N LEU A 23 -10.61 -9.27 4.65
CA LEU A 23 -10.83 -9.60 6.05
C LEU A 23 -12.29 -9.37 6.40
N GLU A 24 -12.84 -10.32 7.15
CA GLU A 24 -14.21 -10.21 7.62
C GLU A 24 -14.32 -10.76 9.04
N PRO A 25 -14.62 -9.92 10.03
CA PRO A 25 -14.79 -8.46 9.93
C PRO A 25 -13.46 -7.72 9.82
N ALA A 26 -13.51 -6.50 9.29
CA ALA A 26 -12.37 -5.60 9.28
C ALA A 26 -12.68 -4.40 10.15
N THR A 27 -11.66 -3.89 10.85
CA THR A 27 -11.80 -2.65 11.62
C THR A 27 -11.85 -1.45 10.68
N VAL A 28 -11.02 -1.50 9.63
CA VAL A 28 -10.92 -0.45 8.63
C VAL A 28 -10.92 -1.09 7.25
N SER A 29 -11.71 -0.53 6.34
CA SER A 29 -11.69 -0.91 4.91
C SER A 29 -11.76 0.36 4.09
N HIS A 30 -10.90 0.49 3.09
CA HIS A 30 -10.93 1.63 2.18
C HIS A 30 -10.44 1.22 0.80
N GLU A 31 -11.01 1.82 -0.22
CA GLU A 31 -10.68 1.52 -1.60
C GLU A 31 -10.54 2.82 -2.39
N GLU A 32 -9.56 2.86 -3.29
CA GLU A 32 -9.34 3.99 -4.18
C GLU A 32 -8.98 3.49 -5.57
N ASP A 33 -9.28 4.32 -6.57
CA ASP A 33 -8.93 4.07 -7.95
C ASP A 33 -7.85 5.04 -8.40
N ASN A 34 -7.02 4.59 -9.35
CA ASN A 34 -6.19 5.49 -10.13
C ASN A 34 -6.70 5.43 -11.56
N PRO A 35 -7.53 6.39 -12.00
CA PRO A 35 -8.13 6.34 -13.34
C PRO A 35 -7.12 6.45 -14.48
N LEU A 36 -5.93 6.98 -14.22
CA LEU A 36 -4.90 7.12 -15.25
C LEU A 36 -4.36 5.76 -15.72
N CYS A 37 -4.29 4.78 -14.81
CA CYS A 37 -3.78 3.45 -15.16
C CYS A 37 -4.78 2.34 -14.89
N GLY A 38 -5.99 2.67 -14.49
CA GLY A 38 -7.02 1.66 -14.25
C GLY A 38 -6.81 0.79 -13.03
N ASP A 39 -5.91 1.19 -12.15
CA ASP A 39 -5.64 0.44 -10.92
C ASP A 39 -6.74 0.71 -9.90
N ARG A 40 -7.07 -0.31 -9.11
CA ARG A 40 -7.98 -0.20 -7.98
C ARG A 40 -7.42 -1.03 -6.85
N ILE A 41 -7.26 -0.41 -5.68
CA ILE A 41 -6.74 -1.09 -4.49
C ILE A 41 -7.69 -0.88 -3.33
N ARG A 42 -8.05 -1.98 -2.66
CA ARG A 42 -8.79 -1.97 -1.41
C ARG A 42 -7.88 -2.58 -0.34
N ILE A 43 -7.84 -1.96 0.83
CA ILE A 43 -7.09 -2.49 1.97
C ILE A 43 -8.04 -2.68 3.14
N ASP A 44 -7.99 -3.86 3.74
CA ASP A 44 -8.72 -4.20 4.95
C ASP A 44 -7.71 -4.39 6.07
N MET A 45 -7.98 -3.79 7.23
CA MET A 45 -7.13 -3.93 8.41
C MET A 45 -7.94 -4.30 9.63
N ARG A 46 -7.37 -5.14 10.50
CA ARG A 46 -7.85 -5.33 11.87
C ARG A 46 -6.92 -4.62 12.81
N VAL A 47 -7.49 -3.82 13.70
CA VAL A 47 -6.71 -3.06 14.67
C VAL A 47 -7.24 -3.42 16.05
N VAL A 48 -6.35 -3.87 16.92
CA VAL A 48 -6.67 -4.26 18.30
C VAL A 48 -5.74 -3.49 19.23
N ASP A 49 -6.33 -2.75 20.17
CA ASP A 49 -5.56 -1.94 21.12
C ASP A 49 -4.58 -1.01 20.43
N GLY A 50 -4.99 -0.44 19.29
CA GLY A 50 -4.17 0.51 18.53
C GLY A 50 -3.08 -0.12 17.69
N VAL A 51 -3.03 -1.45 17.60
CA VAL A 51 -2.00 -2.17 16.83
C VAL A 51 -2.66 -2.90 15.66
N VAL A 52 -2.04 -2.83 14.48
CA VAL A 52 -2.51 -3.53 13.29
C VAL A 52 -2.16 -5.03 13.46
N THR A 53 -3.19 -5.85 13.62
CA THR A 53 -3.00 -7.28 13.85
C THR A 53 -3.14 -8.11 12.59
N ASP A 54 -3.84 -7.60 11.59
CA ASP A 54 -4.01 -8.32 10.33
C ASP A 54 -4.31 -7.34 9.20
N VAL A 55 -3.82 -7.64 8.01
CA VAL A 55 -4.01 -6.80 6.83
C VAL A 55 -4.17 -7.66 5.58
N LYS A 56 -5.02 -7.19 4.67
CA LYS A 56 -5.19 -7.81 3.35
C LYS A 56 -5.46 -6.71 2.33
N PHE A 57 -5.11 -6.96 1.08
CA PHE A 57 -5.48 -6.09 -0.01
C PHE A 57 -6.14 -6.88 -1.13
N SER A 58 -6.98 -6.20 -1.89
CA SER A 58 -7.66 -6.78 -3.06
C SER A 58 -7.78 -5.69 -4.11
N GLY A 59 -8.26 -6.09 -5.28
CA GLY A 59 -8.41 -5.18 -6.41
C GLY A 59 -7.58 -5.65 -7.60
N HIS A 60 -7.26 -4.73 -8.49
CA HIS A 60 -6.49 -5.06 -9.69
C HIS A 60 -5.60 -3.89 -10.06
N GLY A 61 -4.57 -4.18 -10.84
CA GLY A 61 -3.65 -3.17 -11.29
C GLY A 61 -2.38 -3.75 -11.88
N CYS A 62 -1.43 -2.89 -12.20
CA CYS A 62 -0.16 -3.32 -12.76
C CYS A 62 0.71 -3.96 -11.68
N ALA A 63 1.83 -4.54 -12.12
CA ALA A 63 2.76 -5.19 -11.20
C ALA A 63 3.27 -4.24 -10.13
N ILE A 64 3.50 -2.97 -10.47
CA ILE A 64 4.00 -1.97 -9.53
C ILE A 64 2.97 -1.70 -8.42
N SER A 65 1.68 -1.52 -8.77
CA SER A 65 0.66 -1.26 -7.76
C SER A 65 0.44 -2.47 -6.85
N GLN A 66 0.44 -3.67 -7.42
CA GLN A 66 0.26 -4.90 -6.66
C GLN A 66 1.44 -5.15 -5.71
N ALA A 67 2.67 -4.99 -6.21
CA ALA A 67 3.86 -5.17 -5.40
C ALA A 67 3.95 -4.13 -4.29
N SER A 68 3.67 -2.88 -4.61
CA SER A 68 3.68 -1.80 -3.63
C SER A 68 2.70 -2.08 -2.49
N ALA A 69 1.48 -2.54 -2.82
CA ALA A 69 0.49 -2.88 -1.81
C ALA A 69 1.01 -3.98 -0.89
N ASP A 70 1.51 -5.06 -1.47
CA ASP A 70 1.98 -6.20 -0.67
C ASP A 70 3.17 -5.83 0.21
N MET A 71 4.13 -5.10 -0.34
CA MET A 71 5.32 -4.68 0.41
C MET A 71 4.99 -3.71 1.52
N LEU A 72 4.04 -2.78 1.29
CA LEU A 72 3.59 -1.87 2.34
C LEU A 72 2.89 -2.63 3.46
N LEU A 73 2.09 -3.62 3.13
CA LEU A 73 1.38 -4.39 4.17
C LEU A 73 2.36 -5.22 5.01
N ASP A 74 3.47 -5.68 4.43
CA ASP A 74 4.53 -6.28 5.23
C ASP A 74 5.05 -5.31 6.29
N GLU A 75 5.17 -4.03 5.93
CA GLU A 75 5.68 -3.01 6.83
C GLU A 75 4.71 -2.67 7.95
N VAL A 76 3.39 -2.76 7.71
CA VAL A 76 2.42 -2.34 8.71
C VAL A 76 1.96 -3.45 9.65
N MET A 77 2.18 -4.71 9.29
CA MET A 77 1.81 -5.82 10.16
C MET A 77 2.50 -5.71 11.51
N GLY A 78 1.72 -5.72 12.57
CA GLY A 78 2.23 -5.65 13.93
C GLY A 78 2.63 -4.25 14.39
N LYS A 79 2.42 -3.23 13.59
CA LYS A 79 2.78 -1.87 13.93
C LYS A 79 1.62 -1.13 14.60
N PRO A 80 1.92 -0.18 15.49
CA PRO A 80 0.87 0.72 16.00
C PRO A 80 0.26 1.52 14.86
N LEU A 81 -1.04 1.76 14.95
CA LEU A 81 -1.75 2.55 13.94
C LEU A 81 -1.11 3.93 13.77
N ALA A 82 -0.60 4.51 14.86
CA ALA A 82 0.07 5.81 14.80
C ALA A 82 1.29 5.79 13.87
N GLU A 83 2.01 4.67 13.80
CA GLU A 83 3.15 4.55 12.87
C GLU A 83 2.69 4.41 11.43
N VAL A 84 1.56 3.73 11.21
CA VAL A 84 0.97 3.62 9.88
C VAL A 84 0.62 5.01 9.35
N GLN A 85 0.10 5.86 10.21
CA GLN A 85 -0.26 7.23 9.86
C GLN A 85 0.96 8.07 9.45
N GLN A 86 2.16 7.68 9.89
CA GLN A 86 3.39 8.42 9.57
C GLN A 86 4.08 7.98 8.29
N LEU A 87 3.61 6.89 7.67
CA LEU A 87 4.18 6.43 6.40
C LEU A 87 4.05 7.51 5.33
N ASN A 88 5.04 7.58 4.45
CA ASN A 88 5.05 8.61 3.42
C ASN A 88 5.58 8.06 2.09
N LYS A 89 5.65 8.96 1.11
CA LYS A 89 6.11 8.62 -0.24
C LYS A 89 7.49 7.97 -0.21
N GLN A 90 8.39 8.48 0.62
CA GLN A 90 9.75 7.96 0.68
C GLN A 90 9.77 6.49 1.12
N THR A 91 8.86 6.10 2.02
CA THR A 91 8.72 4.71 2.43
C THR A 91 8.51 3.81 1.22
N VAL A 92 7.59 4.20 0.34
CA VAL A 92 7.27 3.41 -0.87
C VAL A 92 8.48 3.37 -1.80
N LEU A 93 9.12 4.51 -2.03
CA LEU A 93 10.25 4.59 -2.93
C LEU A 93 11.41 3.72 -2.44
N ASP A 94 11.65 3.71 -1.13
CA ASP A 94 12.71 2.89 -0.54
C ASP A 94 12.40 1.40 -0.67
N LEU A 95 11.14 1.01 -0.47
CA LEU A 95 10.74 -0.39 -0.61
C LEU A 95 10.91 -0.90 -2.03
N LEU A 96 10.49 -0.11 -3.01
CA LEU A 96 10.59 -0.52 -4.41
C LEU A 96 12.01 -0.49 -4.92
N GLY A 97 12.79 0.51 -4.52
CA GLY A 97 14.21 0.57 -4.81
C GLY A 97 14.58 0.74 -6.28
N VAL A 98 13.63 1.11 -7.14
CA VAL A 98 13.88 1.31 -8.58
C VAL A 98 13.35 2.68 -8.99
N PRO A 99 13.95 3.32 -10.01
CA PRO A 99 13.40 4.58 -10.52
C PRO A 99 12.08 4.33 -11.22
N LEU A 100 11.14 5.27 -11.06
CA LEU A 100 9.81 5.18 -11.63
C LEU A 100 9.51 6.41 -12.47
N SER A 101 8.83 6.21 -13.60
CA SER A 101 8.27 7.30 -14.36
C SER A 101 7.15 7.97 -13.56
N PRO A 102 6.75 9.22 -13.88
CA PRO A 102 5.64 9.86 -13.17
C PRO A 102 4.36 9.03 -13.14
N ALA A 103 4.04 8.35 -14.24
CA ALA A 103 2.83 7.51 -14.29
C ALA A 103 2.95 6.31 -13.35
N ARG A 104 4.12 5.66 -13.33
CA ARG A 104 4.35 4.51 -12.45
C ARG A 104 4.41 4.91 -11.00
N LEU A 105 4.91 6.11 -10.72
CA LEU A 105 4.94 6.63 -9.36
C LEU A 105 3.52 6.71 -8.80
N LYS A 106 2.55 7.16 -9.59
CA LYS A 106 1.16 7.21 -9.15
C LYS A 106 0.62 5.82 -8.85
N CYS A 107 0.97 4.83 -9.68
CA CYS A 107 0.59 3.43 -9.41
C CYS A 107 1.19 2.95 -8.09
N ALA A 108 2.45 3.28 -7.85
CA ALA A 108 3.15 2.86 -6.64
C ALA A 108 2.55 3.50 -5.38
N LEU A 109 2.05 4.72 -5.49
CA LEU A 109 1.54 5.47 -4.34
C LEU A 109 0.07 5.20 -4.03
N LEU A 110 -0.64 4.49 -4.91
CA LEU A 110 -2.06 4.21 -4.70
C LEU A 110 -2.31 3.46 -3.39
N ALA A 111 -1.55 2.41 -3.13
CA ALA A 111 -1.70 1.64 -1.91
C ALA A 111 -1.40 2.47 -0.66
N LEU A 112 -0.40 3.35 -0.74
CA LEU A 112 -0.10 4.25 0.36
C LEU A 112 -1.27 5.16 0.66
N LYS A 113 -1.90 5.71 -0.37
CA LYS A 113 -3.07 6.57 -0.21
C LYS A 113 -4.20 5.83 0.48
N VAL A 114 -4.52 4.64 -0.01
CA VAL A 114 -5.59 3.81 0.57
C VAL A 114 -5.31 3.52 2.04
N LEU A 115 -4.08 3.15 2.36
CA LEU A 115 -3.68 2.80 3.70
C LEU A 115 -3.78 3.99 4.65
N LYS A 116 -3.30 5.14 4.23
CA LYS A 116 -3.33 6.34 5.07
C LYS A 116 -4.73 6.88 5.25
N VAL A 117 -5.55 6.90 4.21
CA VAL A 117 -6.94 7.32 4.33
C VAL A 117 -7.67 6.43 5.32
N GLY A 118 -7.44 5.11 5.22
CA GLY A 118 -8.03 4.17 6.17
C GLY A 118 -7.58 4.42 7.61
N ALA A 119 -6.29 4.68 7.79
CA ALA A 119 -5.73 4.89 9.13
C ALA A 119 -6.17 6.20 9.79
N TYR A 120 -6.33 7.26 9.00
CA TYR A 120 -6.77 8.55 9.52
C TYR A 120 -8.28 8.71 9.57
N GLY A 121 -8.99 8.03 8.68
CA GLY A 121 -10.37 8.31 8.40
C GLY A 121 -10.48 9.31 7.25
N LEU A 122 -11.56 9.23 6.51
CA LEU A 122 -11.72 9.97 5.26
C LEU A 122 -11.62 11.49 5.41
N ALA A 123 -12.09 12.01 6.54
CA ALA A 123 -12.19 13.45 6.73
C ALA A 123 -10.83 14.12 6.95
N GLU A 124 -9.80 13.36 7.28
CA GLU A 124 -8.50 13.92 7.65
C GLU A 124 -7.43 13.78 6.58
N TRP A 125 -7.74 13.10 5.50
CA TRP A 125 -6.78 12.91 4.42
C TRP A 125 -6.79 14.08 3.45
N HIS A 126 -5.60 14.55 3.11
CA HIS A 126 -5.41 15.59 2.08
C HIS A 126 -4.25 15.17 1.18
N GLU A 127 -4.47 15.12 -0.13
CA GLU A 127 -3.43 14.71 -1.07
C GLU A 127 -2.19 15.60 -1.02
N ASP A 128 -2.37 16.86 -0.71
CA ASP A 128 -1.26 17.82 -0.62
C ASP A 128 -0.23 17.40 0.45
N GLU A 129 -0.66 16.67 1.45
CA GLU A 129 0.23 16.21 2.51
C GLU A 129 1.18 15.10 2.05
N GLU A 130 0.91 14.50 0.91
CA GLU A 130 1.77 13.51 0.31
C GLU A 130 3.09 14.10 -0.15
N GLU A 131 3.08 15.35 -0.47
CA GLU A 131 4.25 16.02 -1.00
C GLU A 131 5.12 16.61 0.08
#